data_dcf0934f4466ac179c407a9cd9f4c81a
#
_entry.id   dcf0934f4466ac179c407a9cd9f4c81a
#
_cell.length_a   1.000
_cell.length_b   1.000
_cell.length_c   1.000
_cell.angle_alpha   90.00
_cell.angle_beta   90.00
_cell.angle_gamma   90.00
#
_symmetry.space_group_name_H-M   'P 1'
#
loop_
_entity.id
_entity.type
_entity.pdbx_description
1 polymer ?
#
loop_
_entity_poly.entity_id
_entity_poly.type
_entity_poly.pdbx_seq_one_letter_code
_entity_poly.pdbx_strand_id
1 'polypeptide(L)'
;MMKINRRDFLKMGAGAGVAVALGGGFWKWSQFPAVENLNAPGVERWVPTVCGQCMGGCGILARVIDGWAVNLVGNPLHPVNRGTLCPKGIAGLQGLYDPDRIRSPRKRVGNRGEGQWQD
;
A
#
# COMPACT_ATOMS: atom_id res chain seq x y z
N MET A 1 -35.58 25.43 1.16
CA MET A 1 -34.42 24.67 1.68
C MET A 1 -34.95 23.53 2.53
N MET A 2 -34.97 22.31 2.03
CA MET A 2 -35.49 21.12 2.76
C MET A 2 -34.51 20.75 3.85
N LYS A 3 -34.94 20.78 5.10
CA LYS A 3 -34.14 20.27 6.22
C LYS A 3 -34.27 18.75 6.26
N ILE A 4 -33.23 18.05 5.83
CA ILE A 4 -33.18 16.60 5.89
C ILE A 4 -32.75 16.21 7.31
N ASN A 5 -33.59 15.44 8.02
CA ASN A 5 -33.32 14.92 9.35
C ASN A 5 -32.42 13.68 9.26
N ARG A 6 -31.59 13.41 10.29
CA ARG A 6 -30.71 12.22 10.34
C ARG A 6 -31.48 10.91 10.09
N ARG A 7 -32.72 10.84 10.58
CA ARG A 7 -33.61 9.69 10.41
C ARG A 7 -34.05 9.50 8.95
N ASP A 8 -34.30 10.62 8.23
CA ASP A 8 -34.71 10.58 6.82
C ASP A 8 -33.51 10.23 5.91
N PHE A 9 -32.31 10.70 6.27
CA PHE A 9 -31.07 10.30 5.61
C PHE A 9 -30.80 8.79 5.74
N LEU A 10 -30.99 8.22 6.92
CA LEU A 10 -30.81 6.77 7.13
C LEU A 10 -31.85 5.95 6.38
N LYS A 11 -33.11 6.41 6.31
CA LYS A 11 -34.17 5.73 5.53
C LYS A 11 -33.89 5.78 4.02
N MET A 12 -33.40 6.92 3.52
CA MET A 12 -33.00 7.03 2.11
C MET A 12 -31.78 6.18 1.80
N GLY A 13 -30.78 6.13 2.72
CA GLY A 13 -29.60 5.29 2.57
C GLY A 13 -29.93 3.80 2.57
N ALA A 14 -30.85 3.35 3.44
CA ALA A 14 -31.32 1.96 3.46
C ALA A 14 -32.11 1.61 2.18
N GLY A 15 -32.99 2.52 1.71
CA GLY A 15 -33.74 2.32 0.47
C GLY A 15 -32.84 2.28 -0.77
N ALA A 16 -31.84 3.14 -0.85
CA ALA A 16 -30.86 3.16 -1.93
C ALA A 16 -29.97 1.88 -1.92
N GLY A 17 -29.57 1.41 -0.73
CA GLY A 17 -28.83 0.17 -0.59
C GLY A 17 -29.59 -1.06 -1.10
N VAL A 18 -30.88 -1.14 -0.77
CA VAL A 18 -31.77 -2.22 -1.26
C VAL A 18 -31.97 -2.11 -2.78
N ALA A 19 -32.17 -0.92 -3.31
CA ALA A 19 -32.34 -0.71 -4.76
C ALA A 19 -31.09 -1.08 -5.55
N VAL A 20 -29.89 -0.77 -5.02
CA VAL A 20 -28.62 -1.18 -5.64
C VAL A 20 -28.43 -2.70 -5.56
N ALA A 21 -28.81 -3.34 -4.46
CA ALA A 21 -28.72 -4.79 -4.32
C ALA A 21 -29.70 -5.55 -5.24
N LEU A 22 -30.91 -5.00 -5.43
CA LEU A 22 -31.94 -5.63 -6.30
C LEU A 22 -31.80 -5.20 -7.77
N GLY A 23 -31.20 -4.04 -8.06
CA GLY A 23 -31.12 -3.42 -9.40
C GLY A 23 -29.86 -3.71 -10.19
N GLY A 24 -29.09 -4.77 -9.89
CA GLY A 24 -27.93 -5.17 -10.70
C GLY A 24 -26.58 -4.54 -10.31
N GLY A 25 -26.54 -3.73 -9.24
CA GLY A 25 -25.27 -3.22 -8.72
C GLY A 25 -24.37 -4.36 -8.20
N PHE A 26 -25.00 -5.39 -7.63
CA PHE A 26 -24.33 -6.62 -7.20
C PHE A 26 -23.77 -7.43 -8.39
N TRP A 27 -24.50 -7.42 -9.53
CA TRP A 27 -24.05 -8.08 -10.75
C TRP A 27 -22.81 -7.44 -11.33
N LYS A 28 -22.72 -6.11 -11.29
CA LYS A 28 -21.56 -5.37 -11.78
C LYS A 28 -20.34 -5.53 -10.88
N TRP A 29 -20.57 -5.70 -9.57
CA TRP A 29 -19.49 -6.01 -8.62
C TRP A 29 -18.90 -7.40 -8.86
N SER A 30 -19.70 -8.39 -9.20
CA SER A 30 -19.21 -9.74 -9.51
C SER A 30 -18.42 -9.83 -10.82
N GLN A 31 -18.48 -8.79 -11.65
CA GLN A 31 -17.69 -8.67 -12.88
C GLN A 31 -16.33 -7.97 -12.71
N PHE A 32 -16.04 -7.40 -11.51
CA PHE A 32 -14.67 -7.10 -11.23
C PHE A 32 -13.88 -8.42 -11.26
N PRO A 33 -12.85 -8.55 -12.13
CA PRO A 33 -12.03 -9.75 -12.12
C PRO A 33 -11.59 -9.95 -10.68
N ALA A 34 -12.01 -11.06 -10.10
CA ALA A 34 -11.48 -11.46 -8.80
C ALA A 34 -9.97 -11.32 -8.93
N VAL A 35 -9.35 -10.71 -7.93
CA VAL A 35 -7.89 -10.49 -7.92
C VAL A 35 -7.22 -11.86 -7.70
N GLU A 36 -7.62 -12.84 -8.51
CA GLU A 36 -7.12 -14.22 -8.49
C GLU A 36 -5.67 -14.34 -8.96
N ASN A 37 -5.16 -13.31 -9.62
CA ASN A 37 -3.82 -13.32 -10.21
C ASN A 37 -2.78 -12.52 -9.42
N LEU A 38 -2.98 -12.30 -8.14
CA LEU A 38 -1.89 -11.80 -7.27
C LEU A 38 -0.82 -12.87 -7.01
N ASN A 39 -1.06 -14.12 -7.37
CA ASN A 39 -0.05 -15.16 -7.45
C ASN A 39 0.51 -15.20 -8.87
N ALA A 40 1.30 -14.20 -9.25
CA ALA A 40 2.12 -14.32 -10.45
C ALA A 40 2.93 -15.63 -10.34
N PRO A 41 2.93 -16.48 -11.42
CA PRO A 41 3.75 -17.67 -11.43
C PRO A 41 5.21 -17.23 -11.33
N GLY A 42 5.84 -17.47 -10.22
CA GLY A 42 7.21 -17.06 -9.98
C GLY A 42 7.79 -17.72 -8.74
N VAL A 43 9.10 -17.68 -8.62
CA VAL A 43 9.78 -18.20 -7.42
C VAL A 43 9.53 -17.23 -6.26
N GLU A 44 8.66 -17.66 -5.37
CA GLU A 44 8.36 -16.91 -4.14
C GLU A 44 9.37 -17.22 -3.05
N ARG A 45 9.83 -16.19 -2.37
CA ARG A 45 10.66 -16.32 -1.17
C ARG A 45 10.37 -15.21 -0.17
N TRP A 46 10.54 -15.52 1.10
CA TRP A 46 10.48 -14.57 2.19
C TRP A 46 11.88 -14.22 2.68
N VAL A 47 12.24 -12.95 2.60
CA VAL A 47 13.58 -12.47 2.94
C VAL A 47 13.49 -11.66 4.23
N PRO A 48 14.15 -12.12 5.33
CA PRO A 48 14.23 -11.34 6.55
C PRO A 48 15.15 -10.12 6.33
N THR A 49 14.68 -8.95 6.75
CA THR A 49 15.45 -7.71 6.69
C THR A 49 14.97 -6.73 7.77
N VAL A 50 15.47 -5.52 7.77
CA VAL A 50 15.15 -4.48 8.74
C VAL A 50 14.51 -3.28 8.05
N CYS A 51 13.46 -2.72 8.67
CA CYS A 51 12.80 -1.51 8.20
C CYS A 51 13.66 -0.29 8.51
N GLY A 52 14.03 0.48 7.49
CA GLY A 52 14.81 1.72 7.58
C GLY A 52 13.98 3.00 7.55
N GLN A 53 12.63 2.94 7.69
CA GLN A 53 11.76 4.12 7.59
C GLN A 53 11.83 5.06 8.80
N CYS A 54 12.37 4.59 9.91
CA CYS A 54 12.61 5.37 11.12
C CYS A 54 13.67 4.68 11.99
N MET A 55 14.03 5.28 13.13
CA MET A 55 15.02 4.75 14.06
C MET A 55 14.56 3.49 14.83
N GLY A 56 13.31 3.05 14.65
CA GLY A 56 12.74 1.90 15.35
C GLY A 56 13.37 0.55 14.99
N GLY A 57 14.03 0.43 13.82
CA GLY A 57 14.77 -0.77 13.44
C GLY A 57 13.93 -2.06 13.44
N CYS A 58 12.64 -1.97 13.11
CA CYS A 58 11.74 -3.13 13.12
C CYS A 58 12.20 -4.22 12.15
N GLY A 59 12.26 -5.47 12.62
CA GLY A 59 12.50 -6.62 11.76
C GLY A 59 11.28 -6.89 10.87
N ILE A 60 11.51 -7.09 9.60
CA ILE A 60 10.48 -7.35 8.60
C ILE A 60 10.81 -8.60 7.78
N LEU A 61 9.78 -9.19 7.21
CA LEU A 61 9.88 -10.22 6.18
C LEU A 61 9.36 -9.61 4.88
N ALA A 62 10.23 -9.54 3.88
CA ALA A 62 9.87 -9.11 2.55
C ALA A 62 9.48 -10.31 1.71
N ARG A 63 8.24 -10.30 1.19
CA ARG A 63 7.79 -11.27 0.19
C ARG A 63 8.34 -10.86 -1.16
N VAL A 64 9.15 -11.71 -1.76
CA VAL A 64 9.81 -11.47 -3.04
C VAL A 64 9.32 -12.49 -4.04
N ILE A 65 8.83 -12.04 -5.19
CA ILE A 65 8.42 -12.87 -6.33
C ILE A 65 9.26 -12.44 -7.53
N ASP A 66 9.97 -13.38 -8.15
CA ASP A 66 10.86 -13.14 -9.31
C ASP A 66 11.85 -11.97 -9.11
N GLY A 67 12.35 -11.81 -7.88
CA GLY A 67 13.28 -10.73 -7.55
C GLY A 67 12.61 -9.40 -7.17
N TRP A 68 11.28 -9.28 -7.27
CA TRP A 68 10.53 -8.08 -6.91
C TRP A 68 9.91 -8.20 -5.52
N ALA A 69 10.17 -7.25 -4.65
CA ALA A 69 9.52 -7.18 -3.35
C ALA A 69 8.06 -6.73 -3.54
N VAL A 70 7.11 -7.57 -3.16
CA VAL A 70 5.67 -7.34 -3.39
C VAL A 70 4.88 -7.09 -2.11
N ASN A 71 5.42 -7.47 -0.95
CA ASN A 71 4.77 -7.25 0.34
C ASN A 71 5.79 -7.17 1.46
N LEU A 72 5.45 -6.43 2.53
CA LEU A 72 6.24 -6.33 3.76
C LEU A 72 5.37 -6.66 4.95
N VAL A 73 5.82 -7.56 5.81
CA VAL A 73 5.17 -7.90 7.08
C VAL A 73 6.19 -7.83 8.22
N GLY A 74 5.72 -7.62 9.44
CA GLY A 74 6.59 -7.68 10.61
C GLY A 74 7.13 -9.09 10.84
N ASN A 75 8.40 -9.21 11.23
CA ASN A 75 9.00 -10.49 11.58
C ASN A 75 8.58 -10.88 13.02
N PRO A 76 7.84 -11.99 13.21
CA PRO A 76 7.41 -12.41 14.53
C PRO A 76 8.56 -12.83 15.46
N LEU A 77 9.71 -13.20 14.91
CA LEU A 77 10.89 -13.59 15.68
C LEU A 77 11.74 -12.39 16.11
N HIS A 78 11.42 -11.18 15.62
CA HIS A 78 12.22 -10.00 15.97
C HIS A 78 11.84 -9.49 17.38
N PRO A 79 12.83 -9.26 18.27
CA PRO A 79 12.58 -8.98 19.69
C PRO A 79 11.86 -7.64 19.94
N VAL A 80 12.02 -6.67 19.04
CA VAL A 80 11.44 -5.32 19.20
C VAL A 80 9.98 -5.28 18.77
N ASN A 81 9.68 -5.65 17.54
CA ASN A 81 8.33 -5.47 16.98
C ASN A 81 7.46 -6.74 16.96
N ARG A 82 8.03 -7.92 17.22
CA ARG A 82 7.32 -9.20 17.42
C ARG A 82 6.18 -9.44 16.42
N GLY A 83 6.44 -9.20 15.14
CA GLY A 83 5.48 -9.39 14.06
C GLY A 83 4.60 -8.19 13.75
N THR A 84 4.62 -7.14 14.54
CA THR A 84 3.88 -5.91 14.20
C THR A 84 4.69 -5.04 13.22
N LEU A 85 3.99 -4.30 12.36
CA LEU A 85 4.60 -3.34 11.45
C LEU A 85 3.69 -2.11 11.34
N CYS A 86 4.26 -0.93 11.50
CA CYS A 86 3.51 0.32 11.41
C CYS A 86 3.19 0.68 9.95
N PRO A 87 2.23 1.58 9.70
CA PRO A 87 1.86 1.99 8.33
C PRO A 87 3.04 2.52 7.50
N LYS A 88 4.01 3.21 8.09
CA LYS A 88 5.23 3.66 7.39
C LYS A 88 6.04 2.48 6.86
N GLY A 89 6.19 1.43 7.67
CA GLY A 89 6.92 0.22 7.28
C GLY A 89 6.20 -0.53 6.16
N ILE A 90 4.88 -0.65 6.23
CA ILE A 90 4.06 -1.27 5.18
C ILE A 90 4.17 -0.48 3.87
N ALA A 91 4.10 0.86 3.95
CA ALA A 91 4.24 1.76 2.79
C ALA A 91 5.67 1.84 2.23
N GLY A 92 6.65 1.20 2.85
CA GLY A 92 8.06 1.24 2.42
C GLY A 92 8.30 0.78 0.99
N LEU A 93 7.43 -0.09 0.44
CA LEU A 93 7.48 -0.50 -0.97
C LEU A 93 7.23 0.65 -1.93
N GLN A 94 6.40 1.63 -1.57
CA GLN A 94 6.13 2.79 -2.42
C GLN A 94 7.42 3.58 -2.67
N GLY A 95 8.23 3.82 -1.62
CA GLY A 95 9.52 4.47 -1.78
C GLY A 95 10.56 3.63 -2.53
N LEU A 96 10.44 2.29 -2.52
CA LEU A 96 11.32 1.41 -3.28
C LEU A 96 11.07 1.50 -4.79
N TYR A 97 9.80 1.59 -5.18
CA TYR A 97 9.36 1.62 -6.59
C TYR A 97 8.99 3.03 -7.06
N ASP A 98 9.30 4.05 -6.28
CA ASP A 98 9.09 5.45 -6.66
C ASP A 98 9.88 5.78 -7.94
N PRO A 99 9.24 6.24 -9.02
CA PRO A 99 9.90 6.60 -10.25
C PRO A 99 10.89 7.76 -10.08
N ASP A 100 10.63 8.65 -9.12
CA ASP A 100 11.47 9.82 -8.82
C ASP A 100 12.60 9.50 -7.84
N ARG A 101 12.73 8.24 -7.41
CA ARG A 101 13.78 7.82 -6.50
C ARG A 101 15.18 8.04 -7.11
N ILE A 102 16.05 8.71 -6.35
CA ILE A 102 17.46 8.86 -6.71
C ILE A 102 18.13 7.48 -6.66
N ARG A 103 18.66 7.01 -7.81
CA ARG A 103 19.26 5.69 -7.97
C ARG A 103 20.79 5.72 -7.99
N SER A 104 21.38 6.89 -8.22
CA SER A 104 22.83 7.10 -8.26
C SER A 104 23.23 8.25 -7.33
N PRO A 105 24.47 8.29 -6.85
CA PRO A 105 25.00 9.46 -6.16
C PRO A 105 24.97 10.67 -7.08
N ARG A 106 24.43 11.81 -6.61
CA ARG A 106 24.33 13.06 -7.36
C ARG A 106 25.09 14.17 -6.69
N LYS A 107 25.87 14.91 -7.48
CA LYS A 107 26.58 16.12 -7.04
C LYS A 107 25.80 17.36 -7.45
N ARG A 108 25.54 18.26 -6.50
CA ARG A 108 24.96 19.55 -6.83
C ARG A 108 25.99 20.42 -7.57
N VAL A 109 25.63 20.94 -8.74
CA VAL A 109 26.45 21.82 -9.59
C VAL A 109 25.94 23.26 -9.63
N GLY A 110 24.67 23.50 -9.28
CA GLY A 110 24.05 24.81 -9.17
C GLY A 110 24.05 25.39 -7.76
N ASN A 111 23.52 26.61 -7.62
CA ASN A 111 23.30 27.25 -6.33
C ASN A 111 22.21 26.53 -5.54
N ARG A 112 22.17 26.85 -4.23
CA ARG A 112 21.14 26.26 -3.36
C ARG A 112 19.76 26.72 -3.79
N GLY A 113 18.86 25.75 -4.09
CA GLY A 113 17.50 26.02 -4.57
C GLY A 113 17.30 25.92 -6.08
N GLU A 114 18.37 25.89 -6.89
CA GLU A 114 18.28 25.79 -8.36
C GLU A 114 17.99 24.37 -8.86
N GLY A 115 18.09 23.35 -8.02
CA GLY A 115 17.79 21.97 -8.37
C GLY A 115 18.69 21.36 -9.45
N GLN A 116 19.88 21.91 -9.70
CA GLN A 116 20.82 21.44 -10.72
C GLN A 116 21.73 20.36 -10.13
N TRP A 117 21.64 19.15 -10.70
CA TRP A 117 22.38 17.98 -10.24
C TRP A 117 23.09 17.29 -11.42
N GLN A 118 24.25 16.74 -11.15
CA GLN A 118 25.06 15.92 -12.07
C GLN A 118 25.19 14.52 -11.45
N ASP A 119 25.03 13.47 -12.25
CA ASP A 119 25.26 12.07 -11.88
C ASP A 119 26.75 11.75 -11.80
#